data_02f203de4f4cce77a173910a12841275
#
_entry.id   02f203de4f4cce77a173910a12841275
#
_cell.length_a   1.000
_cell.length_b   1.000
_cell.length_c   1.000
_cell.angle_alpha   90.00
_cell.angle_beta   90.00
_cell.angle_gamma   90.00
#
_symmetry.space_group_name_H-M   'P 1'
#
loop_
_entity.id
_entity.type
_entity.pdbx_description
1 polymer ?
#
loop_
_entity_poly.entity_id
_entity_poly.type
_entity_poly.pdbx_seq_one_letter_code
_entity_poly.pdbx_strand_id
1 'polypeptide(L)'
;MTNLVNLQDVSLAYGPLVLLDKVSLGVDEGERIGVVGRNGGGKSTLISVLSGRTEPDSGRVVHNRGLRIGYLHQQDDFPDTTVGAFVLGDRAEHEWAGDARIRDILRGLLGGWDLDTDMSGLSGGERRRSALARLLVDDHDLIVLDEPTNHLDIEGIAWLAQHLSGRPESLVVVTHDRWFLDAVTTRTWEVGSGAVERYEGGYAAYVLAKAERERLAAAAEERRQNLMRKELAWLRRGAPARTSKPKFRVEAANQLIADVPPVRDTVELVRFASSRLGKTVVDLKNVSVSVPDRVLLDDLTWQLGPGDRVGLVGVNGAGKSTLLRILGGERAPDSGSVRTGKTVRLAHLSQNIAELDPQARPLQAVMDVREHVTIGKRDYTASQMLERFGFRGERQWTPIGDLSGGERRRLQLLRLLMDEPNVLLLDEPTNDLDIETLTELEDLLDGWPGSLVLVSHDRYFLERITDRVLALMGDGTLAFLPGGVDEYLERRAATAERPSVPGAAPRGADAPKEEPAVSPAERRAAQKEMQRVERRMDRIARREAELHELMAAAAEDYTRLAELDAEAKALAAERDELEESWLEQAELVGD
;
A
#
# COMPACT_ATOMS: atom_id res chain seq x y z
N MET A 1 20.88 27.72 0.98
CA MET A 1 20.16 26.77 1.85
C MET A 1 21.06 26.48 3.03
N THR A 2 20.55 26.54 4.23
CA THR A 2 21.33 26.28 5.43
C THR A 2 21.35 24.79 5.67
N ASN A 3 22.55 24.19 5.81
CA ASN A 3 22.64 22.76 6.13
C ASN A 3 22.31 22.53 7.60
N LEU A 4 21.32 21.70 7.89
CA LEU A 4 20.86 21.40 9.24
C LEU A 4 21.65 20.27 9.88
N VAL A 5 21.84 19.18 9.12
CA VAL A 5 22.55 17.96 9.55
C VAL A 5 23.43 17.47 8.44
N ASN A 6 24.65 17.06 8.77
CA ASN A 6 25.62 16.51 7.83
C ASN A 6 26.29 15.26 8.39
N LEU A 7 26.15 14.14 7.68
CA LEU A 7 26.84 12.88 7.93
C LEU A 7 28.06 12.79 7.02
N GLN A 8 29.23 12.42 7.57
CA GLN A 8 30.48 12.28 6.83
C GLN A 8 31.10 10.92 7.11
N ASP A 9 31.14 10.07 6.07
CA ASP A 9 31.73 8.72 6.09
C ASP A 9 31.27 7.86 7.29
N VAL A 10 29.98 7.94 7.61
CA VAL A 10 29.35 7.28 8.76
C VAL A 10 29.24 5.79 8.49
N SER A 11 29.76 4.99 9.42
CA SER A 11 29.58 3.53 9.41
C SER A 11 29.03 3.06 10.74
N LEU A 12 28.12 2.08 10.67
CA LEU A 12 27.52 1.43 11.84
C LEU A 12 27.18 -0.02 11.54
N ALA A 13 27.53 -0.92 12.46
CA ALA A 13 27.23 -2.35 12.36
C ALA A 13 26.66 -2.90 13.67
N TYR A 14 25.75 -3.85 13.57
CA TYR A 14 25.28 -4.67 14.69
C TYR A 14 25.78 -6.10 14.55
N GLY A 15 26.83 -6.45 15.31
CA GLY A 15 27.49 -7.72 15.17
C GLY A 15 28.09 -7.92 13.77
N PRO A 16 27.71 -8.99 13.03
CA PRO A 16 28.21 -9.22 11.67
C PRO A 16 27.46 -8.40 10.59
N LEU A 17 26.35 -7.75 10.94
CA LEU A 17 25.49 -7.03 10.00
C LEU A 17 25.91 -5.57 9.89
N VAL A 18 26.48 -5.18 8.75
CA VAL A 18 26.80 -3.79 8.43
C VAL A 18 25.54 -3.11 7.92
N LEU A 19 25.02 -2.11 8.64
CA LEU A 19 23.82 -1.36 8.28
C LEU A 19 24.13 -0.07 7.51
N LEU A 20 25.26 0.58 7.86
CA LEU A 20 25.77 1.77 7.18
C LEU A 20 27.27 1.59 6.94
N ASP A 21 27.75 1.84 5.72
CA ASP A 21 29.15 1.77 5.34
C ASP A 21 29.58 3.06 4.62
N LYS A 22 30.33 3.91 5.32
CA LYS A 22 30.85 5.20 4.82
C LYS A 22 29.79 6.10 4.19
N VAL A 23 28.61 6.17 4.79
CA VAL A 23 27.49 6.96 4.30
C VAL A 23 27.76 8.45 4.53
N SER A 24 27.63 9.26 3.47
CA SER A 24 27.76 10.71 3.51
C SER A 24 26.49 11.35 2.94
N LEU A 25 25.75 12.06 3.81
CA LEU A 25 24.43 12.64 3.52
C LEU A 25 24.27 13.99 4.20
N GLY A 26 23.46 14.88 3.65
CA GLY A 26 23.09 16.12 4.29
C GLY A 26 21.58 16.35 4.23
N VAL A 27 21.05 17.04 5.22
CA VAL A 27 19.69 17.57 5.25
C VAL A 27 19.77 19.09 5.31
N ASP A 28 19.23 19.73 4.28
CA ASP A 28 19.17 21.18 4.19
C ASP A 28 17.82 21.72 4.68
N GLU A 29 17.81 23.00 5.02
CA GLU A 29 16.61 23.70 5.46
C GLU A 29 15.49 23.64 4.39
N GLY A 30 14.28 23.24 4.81
CA GLY A 30 13.11 23.09 3.96
C GLY A 30 13.09 21.81 3.12
N GLU A 31 14.09 20.91 3.24
CA GLU A 31 14.08 19.64 2.52
C GLU A 31 13.06 18.66 3.11
N ARG A 32 12.45 17.89 2.22
CA ARG A 32 11.45 16.86 2.54
C ARG A 32 11.87 15.52 1.95
N ILE A 33 12.35 14.64 2.82
CA ILE A 33 13.06 13.42 2.44
C ILE A 33 12.25 12.21 2.89
N GLY A 34 11.88 11.34 1.94
CA GLY A 34 11.35 10.02 2.21
C GLY A 34 12.47 8.99 2.28
N VAL A 35 12.46 8.12 3.27
CA VAL A 35 13.45 7.05 3.44
C VAL A 35 12.77 5.71 3.19
N VAL A 36 13.22 5.00 2.17
CA VAL A 36 12.68 3.72 1.73
C VAL A 36 13.74 2.62 1.77
N GLY A 37 13.34 1.36 1.68
CA GLY A 37 14.23 0.20 1.65
C GLY A 37 13.65 -0.99 2.41
N ARG A 38 14.31 -2.14 2.35
CA ARG A 38 13.85 -3.37 2.98
C ARG A 38 13.80 -3.27 4.50
N ASN A 39 12.91 -4.08 5.11
CA ASN A 39 12.89 -4.22 6.56
C ASN A 39 14.21 -4.81 7.06
N GLY A 40 14.75 -4.24 8.16
CA GLY A 40 16.08 -4.56 8.67
C GLY A 40 17.24 -3.99 7.85
N GLY A 41 16.99 -3.20 6.79
CA GLY A 41 18.01 -2.60 5.93
C GLY A 41 18.75 -1.39 6.51
N GLY A 42 18.41 -0.93 7.74
CA GLY A 42 19.09 0.18 8.40
C GLY A 42 18.36 1.53 8.35
N LYS A 43 17.07 1.58 7.90
CA LYS A 43 16.29 2.83 7.82
C LYS A 43 16.19 3.56 9.17
N SER A 44 15.65 2.89 10.19
CA SER A 44 15.51 3.46 11.55
C SER A 44 16.87 3.77 12.18
N THR A 45 17.89 2.98 11.86
CA THR A 45 19.27 3.24 12.27
C THR A 45 19.80 4.53 11.64
N LEU A 46 19.62 4.73 10.34
CA LEU A 46 20.02 5.95 9.65
C LEU A 46 19.41 7.19 10.29
N ILE A 47 18.08 7.20 10.50
CA ILE A 47 17.41 8.37 11.09
C ILE A 47 17.75 8.56 12.58
N SER A 48 18.08 7.50 13.31
CA SER A 48 18.58 7.58 14.69
C SER A 48 19.96 8.20 14.75
N VAL A 49 20.87 7.81 13.85
CA VAL A 49 22.20 8.44 13.71
C VAL A 49 22.07 9.89 13.25
N LEU A 50 21.23 10.16 12.25
CA LEU A 50 20.98 11.51 11.73
C LEU A 50 20.47 12.46 12.83
N SER A 51 19.61 11.97 13.71
CA SER A 51 19.09 12.75 14.85
C SER A 51 20.03 12.85 16.05
N GLY A 52 21.22 12.21 15.99
CA GLY A 52 22.21 12.21 17.07
C GLY A 52 21.85 11.34 18.27
N ARG A 53 20.91 10.42 18.12
CA ARG A 53 20.46 9.49 19.18
C ARG A 53 21.34 8.23 19.28
N THR A 54 21.91 7.83 18.13
CA THR A 54 22.86 6.71 18.07
C THR A 54 24.19 7.25 17.56
N GLU A 55 25.27 6.96 18.29
CA GLU A 55 26.63 7.27 17.84
C GLU A 55 27.06 6.25 16.80
N PRO A 56 27.65 6.66 15.67
CA PRO A 56 28.19 5.75 14.68
C PRO A 56 29.51 5.11 15.16
N ASP A 57 29.84 3.92 14.65
CA ASP A 57 31.12 3.26 14.93
C ASP A 57 32.32 4.04 14.35
N SER A 58 32.10 4.70 13.21
CA SER A 58 33.07 5.59 12.58
C SER A 58 32.41 6.67 11.74
N GLY A 59 33.17 7.69 11.38
CA GLY A 59 32.66 8.86 10.68
C GLY A 59 32.27 9.98 11.63
N ARG A 60 31.49 10.95 11.13
CA ARG A 60 31.12 12.13 11.90
C ARG A 60 29.70 12.60 11.54
N VAL A 61 28.91 12.95 12.57
CA VAL A 61 27.64 13.64 12.44
C VAL A 61 27.78 15.07 12.95
N VAL A 62 27.37 16.04 12.16
CA VAL A 62 27.45 17.46 12.48
C VAL A 62 26.04 18.06 12.43
N HIS A 63 25.57 18.60 13.53
CA HIS A 63 24.32 19.34 13.62
C HIS A 63 24.59 20.84 13.61
N ASN A 64 23.69 21.61 13.00
CA ASN A 64 23.71 23.05 13.09
C ASN A 64 23.50 23.48 14.56
N ARG A 65 24.15 24.58 14.96
CA ARG A 65 24.09 25.06 16.35
C ARG A 65 22.64 25.50 16.71
N GLY A 66 22.11 24.90 17.77
CA GLY A 66 20.75 25.23 18.26
C GLY A 66 19.62 24.55 17.50
N LEU A 67 19.91 23.58 16.62
CA LEU A 67 18.92 22.81 15.88
C LEU A 67 17.97 22.06 16.83
N ARG A 68 16.67 22.28 16.65
CA ARG A 68 15.60 21.59 17.38
C ARG A 68 15.06 20.45 16.51
N ILE A 69 15.33 19.21 16.93
CA ILE A 69 14.89 18.01 16.21
C ILE A 69 13.72 17.39 16.95
N GLY A 70 12.57 17.31 16.30
CA GLY A 70 11.43 16.48 16.74
C GLY A 70 11.60 15.06 16.19
N TYR A 71 11.51 14.05 17.06
CA TYR A 71 11.67 12.65 16.66
C TYR A 71 10.51 11.80 17.17
N LEU A 72 9.82 11.11 16.25
CA LEU A 72 8.82 10.11 16.58
C LEU A 72 9.46 8.72 16.54
N HIS A 73 9.54 8.06 17.69
CA HIS A 73 10.08 6.71 17.80
C HIS A 73 9.10 5.65 17.30
N GLN A 74 9.63 4.48 16.95
CA GLN A 74 8.80 3.30 16.68
C GLN A 74 8.17 2.75 17.97
N GLN A 75 8.87 2.84 19.09
CA GLN A 75 8.37 2.49 20.42
C GLN A 75 8.71 3.64 21.36
N ASP A 76 7.70 4.24 21.99
CA ASP A 76 7.85 5.29 22.98
C ASP A 76 7.47 4.76 24.37
N ASP A 77 8.20 5.19 25.39
CA ASP A 77 7.81 5.03 26.79
C ASP A 77 6.78 6.09 27.15
N PHE A 78 5.63 5.65 27.64
CA PHE A 78 4.55 6.56 27.98
C PHE A 78 4.47 6.75 29.50
N PRO A 79 4.50 8.00 29.97
CA PRO A 79 4.35 8.28 31.41
C PRO A 79 2.91 7.99 31.85
N ASP A 80 2.75 7.74 33.14
CA ASP A 80 1.44 7.60 33.78
C ASP A 80 0.82 8.99 33.98
N THR A 81 0.07 9.44 32.97
CA THR A 81 -0.52 10.79 32.90
C THR A 81 -1.71 10.80 31.95
N THR A 82 -2.44 11.91 31.89
CA THR A 82 -3.56 12.06 30.94
C THR A 82 -3.08 12.42 29.55
N VAL A 83 -3.93 12.16 28.54
CA VAL A 83 -3.67 12.51 27.13
C VAL A 83 -3.39 14.01 26.99
N GLY A 84 -4.19 14.86 27.64
CA GLY A 84 -4.02 16.31 27.60
C GLY A 84 -2.68 16.75 28.18
N ALA A 85 -2.31 16.27 29.37
CA ALA A 85 -1.02 16.59 29.97
C ALA A 85 0.16 16.05 29.15
N PHE A 86 0.02 14.87 28.53
CA PHE A 86 1.06 14.32 27.67
C PHE A 86 1.26 15.13 26.39
N VAL A 87 0.17 15.50 25.70
CA VAL A 87 0.22 16.14 24.36
C VAL A 87 0.51 17.64 24.48
N LEU A 88 -0.12 18.32 25.44
CA LEU A 88 -0.06 19.78 25.59
C LEU A 88 1.03 20.25 26.55
N GLY A 89 1.54 19.35 27.41
CA GLY A 89 2.51 19.69 28.46
C GLY A 89 1.92 20.67 29.46
N ASP A 90 2.71 21.67 29.86
CA ASP A 90 2.31 22.69 30.85
C ASP A 90 1.53 23.87 30.24
N ARG A 91 1.07 23.78 28.98
CA ARG A 91 0.33 24.86 28.28
C ARG A 91 -1.02 25.08 28.95
N ALA A 92 -1.31 26.32 29.29
CA ALA A 92 -2.61 26.68 29.86
C ALA A 92 -3.72 26.54 28.78
N GLU A 93 -4.95 26.26 29.23
CA GLU A 93 -6.09 26.03 28.33
C GLU A 93 -6.31 27.19 27.35
N HIS A 94 -6.17 28.44 27.79
CA HIS A 94 -6.34 29.60 26.93
C HIS A 94 -5.24 29.74 25.85
N GLU A 95 -4.06 29.16 26.06
CA GLU A 95 -2.95 29.19 25.11
C GLU A 95 -3.20 28.20 23.97
N TRP A 96 -3.51 26.93 24.27
CA TRP A 96 -3.73 25.93 23.23
C TRP A 96 -5.11 26.03 22.59
N ALA A 97 -6.17 26.38 23.35
CA ALA A 97 -7.51 26.54 22.80
C ALA A 97 -7.64 27.77 21.88
N GLY A 98 -6.79 28.78 22.05
CA GLY A 98 -6.68 29.93 21.15
C GLY A 98 -5.91 29.63 19.86
N ASP A 99 -5.03 28.64 19.86
CA ASP A 99 -4.18 28.28 18.68
C ASP A 99 -4.92 27.37 17.72
N ALA A 100 -5.17 27.87 16.49
CA ALA A 100 -5.86 27.12 15.45
C ALA A 100 -5.08 25.88 15.02
N ARG A 101 -3.73 25.94 15.01
CA ARG A 101 -2.84 24.84 14.66
C ARG A 101 -2.98 23.69 15.66
N ILE A 102 -2.93 23.99 16.96
CA ILE A 102 -3.04 22.97 18.00
C ILE A 102 -4.42 22.31 17.96
N ARG A 103 -5.49 23.09 17.80
CA ARG A 103 -6.85 22.54 17.66
C ARG A 103 -7.00 21.63 16.44
N ASP A 104 -6.36 21.98 15.32
CA ASP A 104 -6.36 21.15 14.12
C ASP A 104 -5.63 19.83 14.35
N ILE A 105 -4.47 19.85 15.02
CA ILE A 105 -3.71 18.65 15.40
C ILE A 105 -4.54 17.74 16.32
N LEU A 106 -5.14 18.30 17.37
CA LEU A 106 -5.99 17.54 18.30
C LEU A 106 -7.19 16.90 17.58
N ARG A 107 -7.84 17.64 16.68
CA ARG A 107 -8.97 17.14 15.89
C ARG A 107 -8.53 16.04 14.93
N GLY A 108 -7.46 16.25 14.18
CA GLY A 108 -7.00 15.34 13.13
C GLY A 108 -6.45 14.02 13.65
N LEU A 109 -5.77 14.03 14.80
CA LEU A 109 -5.14 12.83 15.35
C LEU A 109 -5.94 12.19 16.50
N LEU A 110 -6.59 12.98 17.34
CA LEU A 110 -7.28 12.47 18.52
C LEU A 110 -8.81 12.42 18.36
N GLY A 111 -9.36 13.01 17.29
CA GLY A 111 -10.75 12.79 16.89
C GLY A 111 -11.80 13.14 17.95
N GLY A 112 -11.50 14.12 18.85
CA GLY A 112 -12.40 14.54 19.93
C GLY A 112 -12.36 13.64 21.16
N TRP A 113 -11.26 12.93 21.41
CA TRP A 113 -11.04 12.20 22.65
C TRP A 113 -11.11 13.12 23.85
N ASP A 114 -11.56 12.56 24.97
CA ASP A 114 -11.47 13.23 26.26
C ASP A 114 -9.99 13.34 26.65
N LEU A 115 -9.51 14.58 26.78
CA LEU A 115 -8.12 14.88 27.13
C LEU A 115 -7.77 14.47 28.58
N ASP A 116 -8.76 14.19 29.41
CA ASP A 116 -8.59 13.69 30.78
C ASP A 116 -8.42 12.15 30.84
N THR A 117 -8.50 11.47 29.68
CA THR A 117 -8.27 10.01 29.59
C THR A 117 -6.84 9.65 29.94
N ASP A 118 -6.65 8.63 30.78
CA ASP A 118 -5.34 8.09 31.15
C ASP A 118 -4.63 7.42 29.97
N MET A 119 -3.35 7.75 29.78
CA MET A 119 -2.50 7.12 28.77
C MET A 119 -2.35 5.60 28.96
N SER A 120 -2.42 5.11 30.21
CA SER A 120 -2.30 3.68 30.54
C SER A 120 -3.44 2.83 29.97
N GLY A 121 -4.64 3.40 29.84
CA GLY A 121 -5.84 2.75 29.30
C GLY A 121 -5.90 2.69 27.78
N LEU A 122 -5.01 3.40 27.08
CA LEU A 122 -5.03 3.49 25.62
C LEU A 122 -4.41 2.26 24.94
N SER A 123 -4.95 1.91 23.78
CA SER A 123 -4.32 0.94 22.86
C SER A 123 -2.98 1.46 22.32
N GLY A 124 -2.14 0.56 21.80
CA GLY A 124 -0.85 0.95 21.19
C GLY A 124 -1.00 1.98 20.07
N GLY A 125 -2.02 1.84 19.24
CA GLY A 125 -2.30 2.81 18.17
C GLY A 125 -2.74 4.18 18.67
N GLU A 126 -3.53 4.22 19.74
CA GLU A 126 -3.94 5.48 20.39
C GLU A 126 -2.77 6.19 21.05
N ARG A 127 -1.92 5.45 21.74
CA ARG A 127 -0.67 6.00 22.32
C ARG A 127 0.22 6.59 21.23
N ARG A 128 0.35 5.89 20.09
CA ARG A 128 1.13 6.35 18.94
C ARG A 128 0.60 7.66 18.38
N ARG A 129 -0.73 7.79 18.22
CA ARG A 129 -1.36 9.03 17.78
C ARG A 129 -1.14 10.19 18.76
N SER A 130 -1.17 9.92 20.06
CA SER A 130 -0.85 10.92 21.09
C SER A 130 0.61 11.37 21.01
N ALA A 131 1.56 10.45 20.78
CA ALA A 131 2.98 10.80 20.61
C ALA A 131 3.20 11.68 19.36
N LEU A 132 2.55 11.34 18.24
CA LEU A 132 2.59 12.15 17.03
C LEU A 132 1.96 13.53 17.25
N ALA A 133 0.82 13.62 17.96
CA ALA A 133 0.18 14.88 18.29
C ALA A 133 1.10 15.77 19.14
N ARG A 134 1.73 15.24 20.19
CA ARG A 134 2.71 15.95 21.01
C ARG A 134 3.83 16.51 20.17
N LEU A 135 4.42 15.69 19.29
CA LEU A 135 5.52 16.12 18.42
C LEU A 135 5.09 17.27 17.51
N LEU A 136 3.88 17.21 16.93
CA LEU A 136 3.41 18.24 16.00
C LEU A 136 2.95 19.53 16.70
N VAL A 137 2.61 19.48 17.99
CA VAL A 137 2.27 20.66 18.80
C VAL A 137 3.50 21.51 19.12
N ASP A 138 4.67 20.90 19.26
CA ASP A 138 5.92 21.58 19.51
C ASP A 138 6.52 22.18 18.22
N ASP A 139 7.40 23.18 18.39
CA ASP A 139 8.12 23.81 17.27
C ASP A 139 9.47 23.15 17.07
N HIS A 140 9.74 22.70 15.85
CA HIS A 140 10.97 22.06 15.45
C HIS A 140 11.54 22.73 14.19
N ASP A 141 12.84 22.57 13.96
CA ASP A 141 13.50 22.99 12.71
C ASP A 141 13.60 21.78 11.75
N LEU A 142 13.67 20.55 12.32
CA LEU A 142 13.68 19.29 11.61
C LEU A 142 12.75 18.29 12.30
N ILE A 143 11.82 17.72 11.55
CA ILE A 143 10.92 16.66 12.00
C ILE A 143 11.40 15.33 11.42
N VAL A 144 11.61 14.32 12.28
CA VAL A 144 12.02 12.98 11.92
C VAL A 144 10.93 12.00 12.37
N LEU A 145 10.33 11.30 11.41
CA LEU A 145 9.22 10.38 11.64
C LEU A 145 9.59 8.96 11.23
N ASP A 146 9.45 8.02 12.17
CA ASP A 146 9.65 6.58 11.91
C ASP A 146 8.28 5.88 11.88
N GLU A 147 7.82 5.50 10.68
CA GLU A 147 6.53 4.85 10.40
C GLU A 147 5.32 5.61 11.00
N PRO A 148 5.11 6.90 10.68
CA PRO A 148 4.03 7.69 11.28
C PRO A 148 2.64 7.28 10.81
N THR A 149 2.52 6.59 9.70
CA THR A 149 1.25 6.14 9.10
C THR A 149 0.71 4.87 9.74
N ASN A 150 1.55 4.11 10.47
CA ASN A 150 1.12 2.91 11.17
C ASN A 150 0.03 3.25 12.20
N HIS A 151 -1.05 2.47 12.21
CA HIS A 151 -2.23 2.64 13.08
C HIS A 151 -3.10 3.87 12.80
N LEU A 152 -2.81 4.64 11.75
CA LEU A 152 -3.72 5.65 11.22
C LEU A 152 -4.68 5.01 10.20
N ASP A 153 -5.92 5.47 10.18
CA ASP A 153 -6.83 5.17 9.09
C ASP A 153 -6.61 6.12 7.90
N ILE A 154 -7.29 5.87 6.81
CA ILE A 154 -7.13 6.64 5.57
C ILE A 154 -7.37 8.14 5.81
N GLU A 155 -8.32 8.51 6.69
CA GLU A 155 -8.59 9.92 7.05
C GLU A 155 -7.42 10.53 7.81
N GLY A 156 -6.88 9.80 8.80
CA GLY A 156 -5.72 10.24 9.58
C GLY A 156 -4.47 10.41 8.72
N ILE A 157 -4.23 9.48 7.77
CA ILE A 157 -3.11 9.57 6.83
C ILE A 157 -3.27 10.79 5.91
N ALA A 158 -4.48 11.01 5.37
CA ALA A 158 -4.77 12.14 4.51
C ALA A 158 -4.60 13.47 5.24
N TRP A 159 -5.12 13.58 6.45
CA TRP A 159 -4.96 14.75 7.31
C TRP A 159 -3.48 15.00 7.61
N LEU A 160 -2.73 13.97 8.00
CA LEU A 160 -1.30 14.09 8.32
C LEU A 160 -0.50 14.57 7.12
N ALA A 161 -0.77 14.03 5.92
CA ALA A 161 -0.13 14.45 4.69
C ALA A 161 -0.40 15.93 4.38
N GLN A 162 -1.66 16.37 4.49
CA GLN A 162 -2.04 17.75 4.29
C GLN A 162 -1.38 18.68 5.32
N HIS A 163 -1.40 18.30 6.60
CA HIS A 163 -0.82 19.07 7.70
C HIS A 163 0.69 19.24 7.51
N LEU A 164 1.43 18.16 7.22
CA LEU A 164 2.88 18.23 6.99
C LEU A 164 3.23 19.00 5.73
N SER A 165 2.45 18.85 4.65
CA SER A 165 2.71 19.57 3.39
C SER A 165 2.60 21.09 3.53
N GLY A 166 1.77 21.56 4.44
CA GLY A 166 1.60 22.98 4.75
C GLY A 166 2.68 23.58 5.68
N ARG A 167 3.59 22.77 6.24
CA ARG A 167 4.59 23.21 7.22
C ARG A 167 5.92 23.60 6.56
N PRO A 168 6.62 24.64 7.05
CA PRO A 168 7.91 25.08 6.51
C PRO A 168 9.10 24.25 6.99
N GLU A 169 8.96 23.44 8.05
CA GLU A 169 10.03 22.69 8.68
C GLU A 169 10.57 21.62 7.73
N SER A 170 11.84 21.27 7.89
CA SER A 170 12.45 20.14 7.19
C SER A 170 11.88 18.82 7.70
N LEU A 171 11.70 17.85 6.80
CA LEU A 171 11.10 16.56 7.12
C LEU A 171 11.98 15.41 6.65
N VAL A 172 12.21 14.44 7.52
CA VAL A 172 12.74 13.12 7.17
C VAL A 172 11.73 12.07 7.65
N VAL A 173 11.17 11.30 6.73
CA VAL A 173 10.16 10.30 7.07
C VAL A 173 10.51 8.92 6.53
N VAL A 174 10.49 7.92 7.42
CA VAL A 174 10.51 6.50 7.05
C VAL A 174 9.07 6.03 7.03
N THR A 175 8.61 5.52 5.91
CA THR A 175 7.29 4.88 5.82
C THR A 175 7.21 3.94 4.62
N HIS A 176 6.29 3.01 4.70
CA HIS A 176 5.93 2.11 3.60
C HIS A 176 4.67 2.56 2.86
N ASP A 177 4.01 3.63 3.31
CA ASP A 177 2.86 4.24 2.63
C ASP A 177 3.34 5.08 1.43
N ARG A 178 3.14 4.54 0.25
CA ARG A 178 3.61 5.10 -1.02
C ARG A 178 2.89 6.38 -1.38
N TRP A 179 1.58 6.44 -1.13
CA TRP A 179 0.78 7.64 -1.38
C TRP A 179 1.22 8.79 -0.46
N PHE A 180 1.46 8.48 0.81
CA PHE A 180 1.95 9.46 1.78
C PHE A 180 3.33 10.00 1.38
N LEU A 181 4.26 9.14 0.94
CA LEU A 181 5.56 9.56 0.44
C LEU A 181 5.43 10.55 -0.73
N ASP A 182 4.58 10.25 -1.72
CA ASP A 182 4.36 11.16 -2.85
C ASP A 182 3.75 12.50 -2.41
N ALA A 183 2.87 12.49 -1.42
CA ALA A 183 2.20 13.69 -0.93
C ALA A 183 3.12 14.64 -0.14
N VAL A 184 4.11 14.10 0.62
CA VAL A 184 4.86 14.90 1.60
C VAL A 184 6.34 15.06 1.28
N THR A 185 6.92 14.30 0.33
CA THR A 185 8.36 14.30 0.07
C THR A 185 8.71 14.85 -1.30
N THR A 186 9.87 15.48 -1.39
CA THR A 186 10.46 16.00 -2.64
C THR A 186 11.73 15.28 -3.04
N ARG A 187 12.26 14.45 -2.14
CA ARG A 187 13.43 13.58 -2.35
C ARG A 187 13.20 12.24 -1.69
N THR A 188 13.81 11.20 -2.26
CA THR A 188 13.76 9.84 -1.71
C THR A 188 15.16 9.29 -1.49
N TRP A 189 15.42 8.74 -0.31
CA TRP A 189 16.62 7.99 0.01
C TRP A 189 16.32 6.51 0.10
N GLU A 190 16.98 5.70 -0.71
CA GLU A 190 16.91 4.24 -0.65
C GLU A 190 18.05 3.69 0.20
N VAL A 191 17.73 3.04 1.30
CA VAL A 191 18.68 2.42 2.23
C VAL A 191 18.76 0.93 1.94
N GLY A 192 19.95 0.44 1.61
CA GLY A 192 20.17 -0.98 1.36
C GLY A 192 21.63 -1.35 1.21
N SER A 193 21.99 -2.56 1.63
CA SER A 193 23.36 -3.11 1.52
C SER A 193 24.45 -2.19 2.08
N GLY A 194 24.17 -1.48 3.18
CA GLY A 194 25.09 -0.54 3.81
C GLY A 194 25.22 0.83 3.12
N ALA A 195 24.61 1.03 1.96
CA ALA A 195 24.65 2.27 1.20
C ALA A 195 23.32 3.02 1.24
N VAL A 196 23.36 4.30 0.93
CA VAL A 196 22.17 5.15 0.76
C VAL A 196 22.23 5.83 -0.62
N GLU A 197 21.25 5.50 -1.43
CA GLU A 197 21.07 6.08 -2.76
C GLU A 197 20.06 7.23 -2.70
N ARG A 198 20.33 8.32 -3.43
CA ARG A 198 19.50 9.52 -3.44
C ARG A 198 18.77 9.65 -4.76
N TYR A 199 17.49 9.97 -4.69
CA TYR A 199 16.63 10.22 -5.85
C TYR A 199 15.91 11.55 -5.66
N GLU A 200 15.79 12.30 -6.75
CA GLU A 200 14.96 13.52 -6.78
C GLU A 200 13.49 13.10 -7.02
N GLY A 201 12.58 13.72 -6.27
CA GLY A 201 11.15 13.46 -6.33
C GLY A 201 10.65 12.52 -5.23
N GLY A 202 9.32 12.35 -5.17
CA GLY A 202 8.61 11.42 -4.28
C GLY A 202 8.73 9.97 -4.72
N TYR A 203 7.83 9.13 -4.22
CA TYR A 203 7.85 7.68 -4.47
C TYR A 203 7.70 7.32 -5.96
N ALA A 204 6.78 7.95 -6.69
CA ALA A 204 6.56 7.68 -8.11
C ALA A 204 7.82 7.96 -8.96
N ALA A 205 8.50 9.08 -8.70
CA ALA A 205 9.75 9.41 -9.37
C ALA A 205 10.88 8.42 -9.01
N TYR A 206 10.96 8.00 -7.74
CA TYR A 206 11.89 6.98 -7.28
C TYR A 206 11.70 5.65 -8.03
N VAL A 207 10.45 5.16 -8.16
CA VAL A 207 10.17 3.90 -8.87
C VAL A 207 10.65 3.95 -10.31
N LEU A 208 10.36 5.04 -11.02
CA LEU A 208 10.80 5.23 -12.41
C LEU A 208 12.33 5.28 -12.54
N ALA A 209 12.99 6.04 -11.67
CA ALA A 209 14.45 6.16 -11.67
C ALA A 209 15.13 4.83 -11.31
N LYS A 210 14.57 4.09 -10.33
CA LYS A 210 15.05 2.75 -9.96
C LYS A 210 14.92 1.76 -11.12
N ALA A 211 13.75 1.71 -11.77
CA ALA A 211 13.51 0.82 -12.91
C ALA A 211 14.48 1.12 -14.07
N GLU A 212 14.73 2.39 -14.39
CA GLU A 212 15.69 2.76 -15.44
C GLU A 212 17.12 2.40 -15.05
N ARG A 213 17.52 2.63 -13.80
CA ARG A 213 18.84 2.21 -13.30
C ARG A 213 19.03 0.69 -13.38
N GLU A 214 18.01 -0.08 -13.01
CA GLU A 214 18.04 -1.53 -13.10
C GLU A 214 18.13 -2.03 -14.54
N ARG A 215 17.39 -1.40 -15.45
CA ARG A 215 17.47 -1.67 -16.89
C ARG A 215 18.88 -1.43 -17.44
N LEU A 216 19.49 -0.30 -17.08
CA LEU A 216 20.85 0.05 -17.48
C LEU A 216 21.89 -0.91 -16.89
N ALA A 217 21.73 -1.28 -15.62
CA ALA A 217 22.61 -2.25 -14.94
C ALA A 217 22.49 -3.64 -15.59
N ALA A 218 21.28 -4.11 -15.92
CA ALA A 218 21.08 -5.37 -16.62
C ALA A 218 21.74 -5.38 -18.01
N ALA A 219 21.58 -4.29 -18.78
CA ALA A 219 22.24 -4.14 -20.08
C ALA A 219 23.79 -4.10 -19.98
N ALA A 220 24.32 -3.44 -18.94
CA ALA A 220 25.75 -3.42 -18.68
C ALA A 220 26.26 -4.81 -18.30
N GLU A 221 25.52 -5.56 -17.45
CA GLU A 221 25.86 -6.93 -17.06
C GLU A 221 25.81 -7.89 -18.25
N GLU A 222 24.82 -7.79 -19.12
CA GLU A 222 24.79 -8.60 -20.35
C GLU A 222 26.01 -8.32 -21.23
N ARG A 223 26.38 -7.04 -21.40
CA ARG A 223 27.61 -6.66 -22.12
C ARG A 223 28.85 -7.24 -21.45
N ARG A 224 28.95 -7.16 -20.12
CA ARG A 224 30.05 -7.73 -19.33
C ARG A 224 30.14 -9.24 -19.52
N GLN A 225 29.02 -9.97 -19.43
CA GLN A 225 28.96 -11.42 -19.64
C GLN A 225 29.36 -11.80 -21.06
N ASN A 226 28.94 -11.05 -22.07
CA ASN A 226 29.32 -11.26 -23.46
C ASN A 226 30.83 -11.05 -23.67
N LEU A 227 31.42 -10.02 -23.02
CA LEU A 227 32.85 -9.78 -23.04
C LEU A 227 33.62 -10.91 -22.34
N MET A 228 33.15 -11.31 -21.15
CA MET A 228 33.71 -12.43 -20.39
C MET A 228 33.70 -13.73 -21.20
N ARG A 229 32.58 -14.07 -21.86
CA ARG A 229 32.49 -15.25 -22.75
C ARG A 229 33.51 -15.18 -23.89
N LYS A 230 33.70 -14.01 -24.50
CA LYS A 230 34.70 -13.80 -25.57
C LYS A 230 36.14 -13.98 -25.03
N GLU A 231 36.47 -13.41 -23.87
CA GLU A 231 37.78 -13.53 -23.27
C GLU A 231 38.08 -14.98 -22.76
N LEU A 232 37.05 -15.66 -22.19
CA LEU A 232 37.18 -17.08 -21.81
C LEU A 232 37.37 -17.98 -23.05
N ALA A 233 36.64 -17.73 -24.12
CA ALA A 233 36.82 -18.46 -25.38
C ALA A 233 38.19 -18.22 -25.98
N TRP A 234 38.73 -17.00 -25.87
CA TRP A 234 40.12 -16.69 -26.28
C TRP A 234 41.15 -17.35 -25.37
N LEU A 235 40.96 -17.39 -24.05
CA LEU A 235 41.83 -18.07 -23.09
C LEU A 235 41.84 -19.59 -23.32
N ARG A 236 40.70 -20.21 -23.69
CA ARG A 236 40.59 -21.64 -23.99
C ARG A 236 41.26 -22.03 -25.33
N ARG A 237 41.27 -21.13 -26.32
CA ARG A 237 42.06 -21.32 -27.54
C ARG A 237 43.52 -21.21 -27.18
N GLY A 238 44.28 -22.29 -27.30
CA GLY A 238 45.74 -22.33 -27.02
C GLY A 238 46.46 -21.11 -27.63
N ALA A 239 47.53 -20.65 -26.98
CA ALA A 239 48.38 -19.61 -27.58
C ALA A 239 49.01 -20.19 -28.88
N PRO A 240 49.04 -19.39 -29.98
CA PRO A 240 49.84 -19.77 -31.14
C PRO A 240 51.28 -20.03 -30.71
N ALA A 241 51.96 -21.01 -31.32
CA ALA A 241 53.21 -21.66 -30.86
C ALA A 241 54.42 -20.74 -30.58
N ARG A 242 54.30 -19.43 -30.64
CA ARG A 242 55.40 -18.46 -30.44
C ARG A 242 55.07 -17.21 -29.60
N THR A 243 53.88 -17.11 -28.96
CA THR A 243 53.55 -15.89 -28.17
C THR A 243 52.93 -16.29 -26.82
N SER A 244 53.48 -15.79 -25.71
CA SER A 244 52.87 -15.88 -24.38
C SER A 244 51.61 -14.99 -24.33
N LYS A 245 50.54 -15.47 -23.64
CA LYS A 245 49.34 -14.67 -23.41
C LYS A 245 49.67 -13.41 -22.61
N PRO A 246 49.26 -12.20 -23.03
CA PRO A 246 49.57 -10.98 -22.30
C PRO A 246 48.97 -11.01 -20.88
N LYS A 247 49.81 -10.77 -19.85
CA LYS A 247 49.39 -10.84 -18.43
C LYS A 247 48.18 -9.92 -18.13
N PHE A 248 48.17 -8.71 -18.69
CA PHE A 248 47.05 -7.77 -18.48
C PHE A 248 45.68 -8.28 -18.93
N ARG A 249 45.60 -9.11 -19.99
CA ARG A 249 44.35 -9.71 -20.44
C ARG A 249 43.88 -10.84 -19.55
N VAL A 250 44.79 -11.58 -18.97
CA VAL A 250 44.49 -12.62 -17.97
C VAL A 250 43.96 -11.96 -16.69
N GLU A 251 44.61 -10.86 -16.26
CA GLU A 251 44.22 -10.08 -15.07
C GLU A 251 42.84 -9.43 -15.29
N ALA A 252 42.57 -8.82 -16.47
CA ALA A 252 41.28 -8.24 -16.82
C ALA A 252 40.16 -9.31 -16.84
N ALA A 253 40.39 -10.51 -17.38
CA ALA A 253 39.43 -11.59 -17.35
C ALA A 253 39.15 -12.08 -15.90
N ASN A 254 40.18 -12.15 -15.06
CA ASN A 254 40.02 -12.52 -13.63
C ASN A 254 39.23 -11.45 -12.86
N GLN A 255 39.44 -10.16 -13.12
CA GLN A 255 38.66 -9.08 -12.53
C GLN A 255 37.16 -9.16 -12.95
N LEU A 256 36.89 -9.43 -14.25
CA LEU A 256 35.53 -9.61 -14.75
C LEU A 256 34.81 -10.84 -14.13
N ILE A 257 35.55 -11.87 -13.73
CA ILE A 257 35.04 -13.06 -13.06
C ILE A 257 34.76 -12.79 -11.57
N ALA A 258 35.62 -11.99 -10.93
CA ALA A 258 35.50 -11.69 -9.50
C ALA A 258 34.39 -10.71 -9.18
N ASP A 259 34.03 -9.84 -10.13
CA ASP A 259 32.96 -8.84 -10.00
C ASP A 259 31.60 -9.41 -10.45
N VAL A 260 31.04 -10.33 -9.65
CA VAL A 260 29.72 -10.93 -9.89
C VAL A 260 28.71 -10.19 -9.02
N PRO A 261 27.75 -9.43 -9.62
CA PRO A 261 26.66 -8.84 -8.86
C PRO A 261 25.80 -9.92 -8.20
N PRO A 262 25.23 -9.68 -7.02
CA PRO A 262 24.31 -10.62 -6.40
C PRO A 262 23.10 -10.86 -7.33
N VAL A 263 22.71 -12.12 -7.47
CA VAL A 263 21.54 -12.53 -8.26
C VAL A 263 20.31 -11.94 -7.60
N ARG A 264 19.58 -11.07 -8.32
CA ARG A 264 18.29 -10.54 -7.86
C ARG A 264 17.21 -11.61 -8.07
N ASP A 265 16.42 -11.77 -7.04
CA ASP A 265 15.33 -12.72 -6.97
C ASP A 265 14.05 -12.05 -7.46
N THR A 266 13.63 -12.35 -8.68
CA THR A 266 12.27 -12.06 -9.15
C THR A 266 11.36 -13.20 -8.74
N VAL A 267 10.30 -12.89 -8.00
CA VAL A 267 9.21 -13.83 -7.73
C VAL A 267 8.50 -14.10 -9.06
N GLU A 268 8.62 -15.32 -9.60
CA GLU A 268 7.84 -15.71 -10.77
C GLU A 268 6.36 -15.78 -10.39
N LEU A 269 5.54 -14.97 -11.06
CA LEU A 269 4.08 -14.94 -10.96
C LEU A 269 3.49 -16.33 -11.15
N VAL A 270 2.80 -16.78 -10.12
CA VAL A 270 2.23 -18.10 -10.05
C VAL A 270 0.70 -17.99 -10.07
N ARG A 271 0.08 -18.50 -11.12
CA ARG A 271 -1.39 -18.64 -11.15
C ARG A 271 -1.79 -19.87 -10.34
N PHE A 272 -2.23 -19.66 -9.12
CA PHE A 272 -2.86 -20.71 -8.32
C PHE A 272 -4.14 -21.17 -9.02
N ALA A 273 -4.28 -22.48 -9.22
CA ALA A 273 -5.51 -23.05 -9.75
C ALA A 273 -6.58 -23.03 -8.66
N SER A 274 -7.49 -22.08 -8.72
CA SER A 274 -8.65 -22.07 -7.83
C SER A 274 -9.76 -22.95 -8.40
N SER A 275 -10.46 -23.69 -7.56
CA SER A 275 -11.66 -24.42 -7.94
C SER A 275 -12.74 -23.44 -8.43
N ARG A 276 -13.50 -23.85 -9.48
CA ARG A 276 -14.53 -22.98 -10.09
C ARG A 276 -15.59 -22.59 -9.06
N LEU A 277 -15.82 -21.29 -8.90
CA LEU A 277 -16.89 -20.72 -8.07
C LEU A 277 -18.27 -20.94 -8.73
N GLY A 278 -19.28 -21.24 -7.90
CA GLY A 278 -20.68 -21.23 -8.32
C GLY A 278 -21.22 -19.79 -8.46
N LYS A 279 -22.51 -19.65 -8.81
CA LYS A 279 -23.14 -18.32 -8.96
C LYS A 279 -23.21 -17.52 -7.68
N THR A 280 -23.36 -18.17 -6.53
CA THR A 280 -23.41 -17.55 -5.20
C THR A 280 -22.10 -17.82 -4.50
N VAL A 281 -21.43 -16.77 -4.03
CA VAL A 281 -20.23 -16.86 -3.19
C VAL A 281 -20.63 -16.64 -1.74
N VAL A 282 -21.01 -15.42 -1.35
CA VAL A 282 -21.58 -15.12 -0.03
C VAL A 282 -22.71 -14.11 -0.20
N ASP A 283 -23.89 -14.41 0.36
CA ASP A 283 -25.05 -13.53 0.40
C ASP A 283 -25.35 -13.12 1.84
N LEU A 284 -25.38 -11.85 2.12
CA LEU A 284 -25.87 -11.25 3.37
C LEU A 284 -27.27 -10.71 3.15
N LYS A 285 -28.21 -10.99 4.07
CA LYS A 285 -29.59 -10.49 4.02
C LYS A 285 -30.00 -9.93 5.38
N ASN A 286 -30.28 -8.65 5.42
CA ASN A 286 -30.74 -7.91 6.60
C ASN A 286 -29.87 -8.18 7.84
N VAL A 287 -28.55 -8.18 7.63
CA VAL A 287 -27.57 -8.48 8.67
C VAL A 287 -27.36 -7.26 9.55
N SER A 288 -27.61 -7.42 10.85
CA SER A 288 -27.28 -6.39 11.85
C SER A 288 -26.36 -6.99 12.92
N VAL A 289 -25.42 -6.15 13.35
CA VAL A 289 -24.43 -6.50 14.40
C VAL A 289 -24.17 -5.30 15.27
N SER A 290 -24.23 -5.52 16.57
CA SER A 290 -23.94 -4.51 17.59
C SER A 290 -22.80 -4.95 18.53
N VAL A 291 -22.20 -3.97 19.15
CA VAL A 291 -21.33 -4.08 20.33
C VAL A 291 -21.98 -3.29 21.46
N PRO A 292 -21.59 -3.48 22.74
CA PRO A 292 -22.34 -2.94 23.88
C PRO A 292 -22.77 -1.48 23.75
N ASP A 293 -21.95 -0.62 23.12
CA ASP A 293 -22.18 0.81 23.09
C ASP A 293 -22.61 1.36 21.72
N ARG A 294 -22.63 0.52 20.64
CA ARG A 294 -23.01 1.00 19.31
C ARG A 294 -23.36 -0.11 18.33
N VAL A 295 -24.16 0.24 17.31
CA VAL A 295 -24.43 -0.58 16.13
C VAL A 295 -23.24 -0.47 15.17
N LEU A 296 -22.70 -1.63 14.73
CA LEU A 296 -21.62 -1.70 13.74
C LEU A 296 -22.14 -1.89 12.32
N LEU A 297 -23.19 -2.73 12.16
CA LEU A 297 -23.87 -2.99 10.91
C LEU A 297 -25.37 -2.93 11.17
N ASP A 298 -26.13 -2.23 10.32
CA ASP A 298 -27.57 -2.08 10.44
C ASP A 298 -28.27 -2.47 9.14
N ASP A 299 -29.09 -3.52 9.20
CA ASP A 299 -29.91 -4.05 8.10
C ASP A 299 -29.15 -4.25 6.76
N LEU A 300 -27.88 -4.69 6.87
CA LEU A 300 -26.99 -4.82 5.71
C LEU A 300 -27.43 -5.96 4.79
N THR A 301 -27.75 -5.63 3.55
CA THR A 301 -27.97 -6.59 2.47
C THR A 301 -26.93 -6.39 1.38
N TRP A 302 -26.07 -7.39 1.19
CA TRP A 302 -24.97 -7.34 0.23
C TRP A 302 -24.61 -8.74 -0.29
N GLN A 303 -24.12 -8.79 -1.53
CA GLN A 303 -23.75 -10.04 -2.20
C GLN A 303 -22.33 -9.94 -2.76
N LEU A 304 -21.50 -10.95 -2.45
CA LEU A 304 -20.22 -11.19 -3.09
C LEU A 304 -20.40 -12.19 -4.23
N GLY A 305 -20.08 -11.79 -5.45
CA GLY A 305 -20.16 -12.60 -6.66
C GLY A 305 -18.85 -13.32 -7.00
N PRO A 306 -18.88 -14.26 -7.99
CA PRO A 306 -17.67 -14.91 -8.50
C PRO A 306 -16.76 -13.93 -9.22
N GLY A 307 -15.50 -13.85 -8.80
CA GLY A 307 -14.50 -12.95 -9.39
C GLY A 307 -14.58 -11.51 -8.91
N ASP A 308 -15.50 -11.18 -7.99
CA ASP A 308 -15.57 -9.84 -7.40
C ASP A 308 -14.31 -9.54 -6.60
N ARG A 309 -13.75 -8.35 -6.81
CA ARG A 309 -12.59 -7.82 -6.09
C ARG A 309 -13.01 -6.52 -5.40
N VAL A 310 -13.22 -6.59 -4.10
CA VAL A 310 -13.86 -5.52 -3.32
C VAL A 310 -12.90 -4.99 -2.28
N GLY A 311 -12.62 -3.68 -2.33
CA GLY A 311 -11.95 -2.93 -1.28
C GLY A 311 -12.96 -2.44 -0.24
N LEU A 312 -12.65 -2.58 1.04
CA LEU A 312 -13.48 -2.11 2.14
C LEU A 312 -12.72 -1.05 2.93
N VAL A 313 -13.24 0.18 2.93
CA VAL A 313 -12.66 1.32 3.64
C VAL A 313 -13.58 1.80 4.76
N GLY A 314 -13.08 2.65 5.63
CA GLY A 314 -13.83 3.23 6.75
C GLY A 314 -12.94 3.53 7.95
N VAL A 315 -13.43 4.37 8.86
CA VAL A 315 -12.70 4.74 10.08
C VAL A 315 -12.35 3.53 10.94
N ASN A 316 -11.34 3.68 11.78
CA ASN A 316 -11.00 2.65 12.76
C ASN A 316 -12.19 2.37 13.68
N GLY A 317 -12.48 1.07 13.85
CA GLY A 317 -13.63 0.64 14.62
C GLY A 317 -14.99 0.71 13.90
N ALA A 318 -15.10 1.08 12.61
CA ALA A 318 -16.37 1.09 11.87
C ALA A 318 -17.01 -0.29 11.66
N GLY A 319 -16.30 -1.38 11.99
CA GLY A 319 -16.82 -2.75 11.84
C GLY A 319 -16.25 -3.52 10.65
N LYS A 320 -15.18 -3.04 9.99
CA LYS A 320 -14.52 -3.70 8.85
C LYS A 320 -14.14 -5.15 9.14
N SER A 321 -13.33 -5.38 10.18
CA SER A 321 -12.92 -6.73 10.61
C SER A 321 -14.11 -7.58 11.08
N THR A 322 -15.14 -6.96 11.65
CA THR A 322 -16.38 -7.65 12.04
C THR A 322 -17.12 -8.16 10.81
N LEU A 323 -17.23 -7.35 9.76
CA LEU A 323 -17.83 -7.77 8.48
C LEU A 323 -17.04 -8.93 7.85
N LEU A 324 -15.69 -8.86 7.84
CA LEU A 324 -14.87 -9.97 7.34
C LEU A 324 -15.10 -11.27 8.13
N ARG A 325 -15.19 -11.21 9.46
CA ARG A 325 -15.48 -12.39 10.29
C ARG A 325 -16.87 -12.99 10.05
N ILE A 326 -17.85 -12.13 9.74
CA ILE A 326 -19.20 -12.60 9.36
C ILE A 326 -19.16 -13.29 8.00
N LEU A 327 -18.49 -12.70 7.00
CA LEU A 327 -18.29 -13.30 5.68
C LEU A 327 -17.54 -14.63 5.77
N GLY A 328 -16.56 -14.71 6.68
CA GLY A 328 -15.77 -15.92 6.99
C GLY A 328 -16.53 -16.99 7.76
N GLY A 329 -17.73 -16.68 8.31
CA GLY A 329 -18.48 -17.58 9.15
C GLY A 329 -17.92 -17.76 10.57
N GLU A 330 -16.96 -16.92 10.97
CA GLU A 330 -16.32 -16.94 12.29
C GLU A 330 -17.18 -16.25 13.36
N ARG A 331 -18.06 -15.34 12.93
CA ARG A 331 -19.03 -14.65 13.79
C ARG A 331 -20.42 -14.73 13.17
N ALA A 332 -21.40 -15.16 13.95
CA ALA A 332 -22.81 -15.07 13.56
C ALA A 332 -23.29 -13.61 13.69
N PRO A 333 -24.16 -13.11 12.79
CA PRO A 333 -24.82 -11.84 12.98
C PRO A 333 -25.84 -11.90 14.14
N ASP A 334 -26.16 -10.74 14.72
CA ASP A 334 -27.17 -10.64 15.77
C ASP A 334 -28.59 -10.83 15.19
N SER A 335 -28.79 -10.36 13.94
CA SER A 335 -30.02 -10.59 13.15
C SER A 335 -29.70 -10.75 11.67
N GLY A 336 -30.66 -11.24 10.89
CA GLY A 336 -30.51 -11.51 9.47
C GLY A 336 -29.93 -12.90 9.17
N SER A 337 -29.41 -13.09 7.97
CA SER A 337 -28.86 -14.39 7.54
C SER A 337 -27.66 -14.25 6.61
N VAL A 338 -26.72 -15.19 6.74
CA VAL A 338 -25.54 -15.33 5.88
C VAL A 338 -25.63 -16.65 5.16
N ARG A 339 -25.50 -16.63 3.83
CA ARG A 339 -25.50 -17.83 3.01
C ARG A 339 -24.22 -17.93 2.21
N THR A 340 -23.43 -18.96 2.48
CA THR A 340 -22.20 -19.29 1.74
C THR A 340 -22.47 -20.36 0.68
N GLY A 341 -21.90 -20.19 -0.51
CA GLY A 341 -22.02 -21.14 -1.62
C GLY A 341 -21.31 -22.46 -1.32
N LYS A 342 -21.88 -23.58 -1.79
CA LYS A 342 -21.36 -24.94 -1.51
C LYS A 342 -19.94 -25.21 -2.07
N THR A 343 -19.52 -24.45 -3.09
CA THR A 343 -18.19 -24.58 -3.74
C THR A 343 -17.16 -23.61 -3.18
N VAL A 344 -17.53 -22.81 -2.21
CA VAL A 344 -16.64 -21.82 -1.60
C VAL A 344 -15.60 -22.52 -0.74
N ARG A 345 -14.33 -22.21 -1.03
CA ARG A 345 -13.17 -22.48 -0.17
C ARG A 345 -12.62 -21.14 0.24
N LEU A 346 -12.94 -20.73 1.43
CA LEU A 346 -12.61 -19.41 1.96
C LEU A 346 -11.33 -19.49 2.77
N ALA A 347 -10.41 -18.55 2.55
CA ALA A 347 -9.28 -18.30 3.41
C ALA A 347 -9.36 -16.87 3.96
N HIS A 348 -9.15 -16.72 5.27
CA HIS A 348 -9.17 -15.45 5.96
C HIS A 348 -7.80 -15.14 6.55
N LEU A 349 -7.16 -14.07 6.08
CA LEU A 349 -5.97 -13.50 6.67
C LEU A 349 -6.39 -12.47 7.71
N SER A 350 -6.44 -12.87 8.97
CA SER A 350 -6.78 -11.98 10.08
C SER A 350 -5.64 -11.01 10.42
N GLN A 351 -5.95 -9.93 11.13
CA GLN A 351 -4.95 -8.96 11.59
C GLN A 351 -3.94 -9.57 12.59
N ASN A 352 -4.34 -10.62 13.34
CA ASN A 352 -3.49 -11.25 14.36
C ASN A 352 -2.57 -12.31 13.77
N ILE A 353 -1.25 -12.15 13.96
CA ILE A 353 -0.20 -13.12 13.55
C ILE A 353 -0.09 -14.30 14.55
N ALA A 354 -0.90 -14.33 15.60
CA ALA A 354 -0.79 -15.29 16.71
C ALA A 354 -1.02 -16.78 16.34
N GLU A 355 -1.36 -17.08 15.08
CA GLU A 355 -1.65 -18.44 14.61
C GLU A 355 -0.39 -19.26 14.23
N LEU A 356 0.79 -18.66 14.22
CA LEU A 356 2.03 -19.35 13.90
C LEU A 356 2.78 -19.73 15.18
N ASP A 357 3.07 -21.02 15.36
CA ASP A 357 3.93 -21.48 16.44
C ASP A 357 5.36 -20.91 16.29
N PRO A 358 5.85 -20.09 17.25
CA PRO A 358 7.17 -19.48 17.17
C PRO A 358 8.32 -20.51 17.10
N GLN A 359 8.13 -21.73 17.61
CA GLN A 359 9.12 -22.78 17.60
C GLN A 359 9.14 -23.59 16.31
N ALA A 360 8.05 -23.54 15.53
CA ALA A 360 7.95 -24.20 14.24
C ALA A 360 8.90 -23.57 13.23
N ARG A 361 9.16 -24.26 12.13
CA ARG A 361 9.97 -23.79 11.01
C ARG A 361 9.07 -23.52 9.80
N PRO A 362 9.38 -22.54 8.94
CA PRO A 362 8.60 -22.23 7.75
C PRO A 362 8.27 -23.45 6.90
N LEU A 363 9.24 -24.32 6.64
CA LEU A 363 9.03 -25.51 5.84
C LEU A 363 7.99 -26.45 6.48
N GLN A 364 8.11 -26.71 7.78
CA GLN A 364 7.16 -27.54 8.51
C GLN A 364 5.75 -26.90 8.50
N ALA A 365 5.66 -25.61 8.80
CA ALA A 365 4.40 -24.90 8.86
C ALA A 365 3.65 -24.87 7.51
N VAL A 366 4.35 -24.94 6.38
CA VAL A 366 3.74 -25.04 5.05
C VAL A 366 3.39 -26.50 4.73
N MET A 367 4.26 -27.45 5.04
CA MET A 367 4.01 -28.90 4.83
C MET A 367 2.81 -29.41 5.64
N ASP A 368 2.56 -28.87 6.85
CA ASP A 368 1.40 -29.19 7.69
C ASP A 368 0.06 -28.83 7.01
N VAL A 369 0.07 -27.85 6.09
CA VAL A 369 -1.09 -27.53 5.26
C VAL A 369 -1.13 -28.47 4.05
N ARG A 370 -0.03 -28.50 3.27
CA ARG A 370 0.08 -29.34 2.08
C ARG A 370 1.53 -29.47 1.61
N GLU A 371 1.94 -30.69 1.24
CA GLU A 371 3.30 -30.94 0.75
C GLU A 371 3.53 -30.47 -0.70
N HIS A 372 2.47 -30.52 -1.52
CA HIS A 372 2.51 -30.16 -2.95
C HIS A 372 1.30 -29.33 -3.33
N VAL A 373 1.47 -28.40 -4.24
CA VAL A 373 0.40 -27.61 -4.86
C VAL A 373 0.56 -27.63 -6.37
N THR A 374 -0.55 -27.84 -7.10
CA THR A 374 -0.55 -27.81 -8.56
C THR A 374 -0.88 -26.42 -9.07
N ILE A 375 0.03 -25.82 -9.84
CA ILE A 375 -0.12 -24.49 -10.37
C ILE A 375 -0.07 -24.56 -11.90
N GLY A 376 -1.21 -24.34 -12.52
CA GLY A 376 -1.37 -24.52 -13.96
C GLY A 376 -1.17 -25.99 -14.35
N LYS A 377 -0.01 -26.33 -14.94
CA LYS A 377 0.36 -27.69 -15.37
C LYS A 377 1.57 -28.25 -14.61
N ARG A 378 2.02 -27.59 -13.58
CA ARG A 378 3.23 -27.97 -12.82
C ARG A 378 2.90 -28.15 -11.34
N ASP A 379 3.50 -29.18 -10.75
CA ASP A 379 3.44 -29.41 -9.31
C ASP A 379 4.65 -28.77 -8.63
N TYR A 380 4.41 -28.09 -7.54
CA TYR A 380 5.42 -27.42 -6.73
C TYR A 380 5.40 -27.99 -5.31
N THR A 381 6.60 -28.26 -4.79
CA THR A 381 6.76 -28.67 -3.40
C THR A 381 6.63 -27.48 -2.44
N ALA A 382 6.36 -27.73 -1.16
CA ALA A 382 6.35 -26.71 -0.12
C ALA A 382 7.65 -25.90 -0.08
N SER A 383 8.82 -26.54 -0.25
CA SER A 383 10.12 -25.86 -0.30
C SER A 383 10.25 -24.93 -1.50
N GLN A 384 9.81 -25.34 -2.70
CA GLN A 384 9.82 -24.50 -3.90
C GLN A 384 8.88 -23.31 -3.76
N MET A 385 7.74 -23.51 -3.10
CA MET A 385 6.81 -22.42 -2.82
C MET A 385 7.40 -21.42 -1.81
N LEU A 386 8.06 -21.89 -0.77
CA LEU A 386 8.79 -21.04 0.17
C LEU A 386 9.89 -20.22 -0.51
N GLU A 387 10.67 -20.83 -1.43
CA GLU A 387 11.69 -20.10 -2.20
C GLU A 387 11.06 -18.95 -3.00
N ARG A 388 9.90 -19.17 -3.62
CA ARG A 388 9.15 -18.16 -4.37
C ARG A 388 8.62 -17.03 -3.49
N PHE A 389 8.35 -17.31 -2.21
CA PHE A 389 7.95 -16.33 -1.21
C PHE A 389 9.13 -15.72 -0.44
N GLY A 390 10.36 -15.89 -0.97
CA GLY A 390 11.56 -15.26 -0.41
C GLY A 390 12.22 -16.03 0.75
N PHE A 391 11.78 -17.27 1.05
CA PHE A 391 12.40 -18.12 2.06
C PHE A 391 13.39 -19.07 1.41
N ARG A 392 14.66 -18.64 1.23
CA ARG A 392 15.69 -19.43 0.57
C ARG A 392 16.67 -20.06 1.55
N GLY A 393 17.19 -21.23 1.18
CA GLY A 393 18.24 -21.91 1.92
C GLY A 393 17.92 -22.06 3.40
N GLU A 394 18.77 -21.50 4.27
CA GLU A 394 18.63 -21.60 5.72
C GLU A 394 17.39 -20.93 6.29
N ARG A 395 16.82 -19.93 5.59
CA ARG A 395 15.60 -19.24 6.04
C ARG A 395 14.37 -20.15 6.14
N GLN A 396 14.33 -21.26 5.38
CA GLN A 396 13.26 -22.27 5.51
C GLN A 396 13.32 -23.04 6.84
N TRP A 397 14.48 -23.01 7.50
CA TRP A 397 14.78 -23.74 8.72
C TRP A 397 14.91 -22.85 9.97
N THR A 398 14.90 -21.52 9.79
CA THR A 398 14.93 -20.54 10.88
C THR A 398 13.62 -20.65 11.68
N PRO A 399 13.64 -20.67 13.04
CA PRO A 399 12.42 -20.63 13.84
C PRO A 399 11.52 -19.44 13.46
N ILE A 400 10.20 -19.65 13.41
CA ILE A 400 9.26 -18.59 13.02
C ILE A 400 9.32 -17.39 13.98
N GLY A 401 9.65 -17.62 15.25
CA GLY A 401 9.86 -16.57 16.24
C GLY A 401 10.99 -15.59 15.88
N ASP A 402 11.99 -16.06 15.13
CA ASP A 402 13.16 -15.27 14.69
C ASP A 402 12.94 -14.57 13.33
N LEU A 403 11.79 -14.77 12.71
CA LEU A 403 11.42 -14.09 11.48
C LEU A 403 10.94 -12.66 11.78
N SER A 404 11.17 -11.75 10.85
CA SER A 404 10.59 -10.40 10.89
C SER A 404 9.05 -10.45 10.77
N GLY A 405 8.35 -9.37 11.17
CA GLY A 405 6.90 -9.25 11.02
C GLY A 405 6.45 -9.50 9.56
N GLY A 406 7.12 -8.87 8.60
CA GLY A 406 6.84 -9.06 7.18
C GLY A 406 7.10 -10.49 6.67
N GLU A 407 8.18 -11.16 7.13
CA GLU A 407 8.42 -12.58 6.80
C GLU A 407 7.32 -13.47 7.37
N ARG A 408 6.90 -13.24 8.62
CA ARG A 408 5.77 -13.97 9.22
C ARG A 408 4.47 -13.77 8.45
N ARG A 409 4.20 -12.55 7.98
CA ARG A 409 3.01 -12.22 7.19
C ARG A 409 3.03 -12.92 5.83
N ARG A 410 4.18 -12.92 5.12
CA ARG A 410 4.36 -13.68 3.88
C ARG A 410 4.17 -15.18 4.08
N LEU A 411 4.68 -15.74 5.17
CA LEU A 411 4.50 -17.16 5.50
C LEU A 411 3.02 -17.51 5.75
N GLN A 412 2.28 -16.66 6.48
CA GLN A 412 0.84 -16.84 6.68
C GLN A 412 0.08 -16.83 5.35
N LEU A 413 0.36 -15.85 4.49
CA LEU A 413 -0.27 -15.77 3.18
C LEU A 413 0.04 -17.02 2.33
N LEU A 414 1.30 -17.45 2.30
CA LEU A 414 1.67 -18.69 1.61
C LEU A 414 0.88 -19.89 2.13
N ARG A 415 0.78 -20.06 3.45
CA ARG A 415 0.01 -21.15 4.06
C ARG A 415 -1.47 -21.13 3.62
N LEU A 416 -2.08 -19.94 3.60
CA LEU A 416 -3.47 -19.79 3.13
C LEU A 416 -3.61 -20.16 1.65
N LEU A 417 -2.68 -19.74 0.80
CA LEU A 417 -2.70 -20.05 -0.62
C LEU A 417 -2.42 -21.51 -0.95
N MET A 418 -1.63 -22.21 -0.11
CA MET A 418 -1.39 -23.65 -0.26
C MET A 418 -2.66 -24.49 -0.15
N ASP A 419 -3.71 -24.00 0.53
CA ASP A 419 -5.01 -24.69 0.60
C ASP A 419 -5.90 -24.46 -0.65
N GLU A 420 -5.38 -23.77 -1.68
CA GLU A 420 -6.06 -23.48 -2.94
C GLU A 420 -7.45 -22.82 -2.74
N PRO A 421 -7.55 -21.71 -1.99
CA PRO A 421 -8.82 -21.03 -1.80
C PRO A 421 -9.33 -20.44 -3.11
N ASN A 422 -10.65 -20.23 -3.20
CA ASN A 422 -11.29 -19.49 -4.28
C ASN A 422 -11.97 -18.21 -3.79
N VAL A 423 -11.94 -17.95 -2.47
CA VAL A 423 -12.34 -16.70 -1.84
C VAL A 423 -11.26 -16.30 -0.82
N LEU A 424 -10.75 -15.08 -0.93
CA LEU A 424 -9.81 -14.50 0.03
C LEU A 424 -10.46 -13.33 0.78
N LEU A 425 -10.37 -13.38 2.09
CA LEU A 425 -10.67 -12.25 2.97
C LEU A 425 -9.35 -11.78 3.57
N LEU A 426 -8.95 -10.55 3.28
CA LEU A 426 -7.67 -9.99 3.72
C LEU A 426 -7.91 -8.79 4.63
N ASP A 427 -7.54 -8.91 5.91
CA ASP A 427 -7.65 -7.83 6.90
C ASP A 427 -6.27 -7.22 7.14
N GLU A 428 -6.06 -6.00 6.61
CA GLU A 428 -4.81 -5.24 6.66
C GLU A 428 -3.57 -6.08 6.26
N PRO A 429 -3.56 -6.68 5.05
CA PRO A 429 -2.44 -7.52 4.62
C PRO A 429 -1.14 -6.75 4.41
N THR A 430 -1.23 -5.44 4.28
CA THR A 430 -0.11 -4.51 3.98
C THR A 430 0.69 -4.12 5.21
N ASN A 431 0.15 -4.31 6.42
CA ASN A 431 0.82 -3.94 7.66
C ASN A 431 2.16 -4.69 7.83
N ASP A 432 3.18 -3.97 8.30
CA ASP A 432 4.54 -4.46 8.53
C ASP A 432 5.30 -4.95 7.28
N LEU A 433 4.74 -4.79 6.07
CA LEU A 433 5.41 -5.14 4.82
C LEU A 433 6.22 -3.95 4.30
N ASP A 434 7.43 -4.22 3.83
CA ASP A 434 8.18 -3.22 3.06
C ASP A 434 7.66 -3.10 1.61
N ILE A 435 8.04 -2.03 0.95
CA ILE A 435 7.53 -1.69 -0.40
C ILE A 435 7.81 -2.80 -1.43
N GLU A 436 8.96 -3.46 -1.34
CA GLU A 436 9.28 -4.58 -2.26
C GLU A 436 8.33 -5.76 -2.02
N THR A 437 8.12 -6.12 -0.76
CA THR A 437 7.17 -7.19 -0.38
C THR A 437 5.72 -6.84 -0.74
N LEU A 438 5.33 -5.56 -0.60
CA LEU A 438 4.03 -5.07 -1.05
C LEU A 438 3.84 -5.25 -2.55
N THR A 439 4.85 -4.90 -3.36
CA THR A 439 4.80 -5.08 -4.80
C THR A 439 4.70 -6.56 -5.19
N GLU A 440 5.45 -7.44 -4.52
CA GLU A 440 5.35 -8.90 -4.73
C GLU A 440 3.95 -9.43 -4.38
N LEU A 441 3.33 -8.93 -3.30
CA LEU A 441 1.98 -9.28 -2.91
C LEU A 441 0.94 -8.78 -3.93
N GLU A 442 1.10 -7.58 -4.44
CA GLU A 442 0.26 -7.02 -5.50
C GLU A 442 0.30 -7.89 -6.75
N ASP A 443 1.49 -8.21 -7.23
CA ASP A 443 1.68 -9.04 -8.42
C ASP A 443 1.06 -10.44 -8.25
N LEU A 444 1.15 -11.00 -7.04
CA LEU A 444 0.53 -12.29 -6.71
C LEU A 444 -1.01 -12.21 -6.77
N LEU A 445 -1.59 -11.18 -6.13
CA LEU A 445 -3.03 -11.02 -6.05
C LEU A 445 -3.64 -10.57 -7.38
N ASP A 446 -2.93 -9.77 -8.18
CA ASP A 446 -3.37 -9.35 -9.52
C ASP A 446 -3.62 -10.56 -10.43
N GLY A 447 -2.72 -11.54 -10.42
CA GLY A 447 -2.86 -12.79 -11.18
C GLY A 447 -3.82 -13.82 -10.57
N TRP A 448 -4.39 -13.61 -9.39
CA TRP A 448 -5.21 -14.60 -8.69
C TRP A 448 -6.68 -14.54 -9.16
N PRO A 449 -7.30 -15.68 -9.60
CA PRO A 449 -8.59 -15.67 -10.30
C PRO A 449 -9.84 -15.77 -9.39
N GLY A 450 -9.69 -15.76 -8.06
CA GLY A 450 -10.80 -15.91 -7.12
C GLY A 450 -11.49 -14.59 -6.75
N SER A 451 -12.52 -14.67 -5.88
CA SER A 451 -13.16 -13.49 -5.30
C SER A 451 -12.39 -12.99 -4.08
N LEU A 452 -12.23 -11.68 -3.98
CA LEU A 452 -11.41 -11.03 -2.94
C LEU A 452 -12.22 -9.96 -2.21
N VAL A 453 -12.13 -9.95 -0.88
CA VAL A 453 -12.51 -8.80 -0.05
C VAL A 453 -11.29 -8.34 0.74
N LEU A 454 -10.92 -7.10 0.54
CA LEU A 454 -9.69 -6.50 1.04
C LEU A 454 -10.00 -5.30 1.94
N VAL A 455 -9.55 -5.34 3.17
CA VAL A 455 -9.45 -4.16 4.06
C VAL A 455 -8.00 -3.70 4.04
N SER A 456 -7.75 -2.46 3.66
CA SER A 456 -6.42 -1.86 3.72
C SER A 456 -6.51 -0.34 3.85
N HIS A 457 -5.48 0.26 4.43
CA HIS A 457 -5.28 1.70 4.46
C HIS A 457 -4.31 2.18 3.36
N ASP A 458 -3.64 1.26 2.66
CA ASP A 458 -2.79 1.57 1.50
C ASP A 458 -3.66 1.82 0.25
N ARG A 459 -3.72 3.09 -0.20
CA ARG A 459 -4.52 3.50 -1.35
C ARG A 459 -4.08 2.84 -2.65
N TYR A 460 -2.78 2.81 -2.92
CA TYR A 460 -2.24 2.20 -4.14
C TYR A 460 -2.53 0.71 -4.21
N PHE A 461 -2.48 0.03 -3.06
CA PHE A 461 -2.83 -1.38 -2.96
C PHE A 461 -4.32 -1.63 -3.25
N LEU A 462 -5.21 -0.79 -2.69
CA LEU A 462 -6.65 -0.85 -2.96
C LEU A 462 -6.95 -0.62 -4.44
N GLU A 463 -6.43 0.46 -5.03
CA GLU A 463 -6.67 0.82 -6.43
C GLU A 463 -6.16 -0.25 -7.40
N ARG A 464 -5.01 -0.86 -7.11
CA ARG A 464 -4.43 -1.89 -7.99
C ARG A 464 -5.14 -3.22 -7.91
N ILE A 465 -5.61 -3.62 -6.72
CA ILE A 465 -6.08 -4.99 -6.46
C ILE A 465 -7.59 -5.10 -6.54
N THR A 466 -8.35 -4.01 -6.41
CA THR A 466 -9.82 -4.06 -6.31
C THR A 466 -10.50 -3.33 -7.47
N ASP A 467 -11.64 -3.89 -7.93
CA ASP A 467 -12.46 -3.29 -9.00
C ASP A 467 -13.52 -2.34 -8.43
N ARG A 468 -13.86 -2.49 -7.14
CA ARG A 468 -14.90 -1.73 -6.45
C ARG A 468 -14.47 -1.42 -5.03
N VAL A 469 -14.79 -0.20 -4.58
CA VAL A 469 -14.57 0.21 -3.19
C VAL A 469 -15.91 0.39 -2.50
N LEU A 470 -16.04 -0.18 -1.32
CA LEU A 470 -17.17 -0.02 -0.41
C LEU A 470 -16.70 0.68 0.87
N ALA A 471 -17.52 1.54 1.43
CA ALA A 471 -17.21 2.22 2.69
C ALA A 471 -18.20 1.87 3.79
N LEU A 472 -17.67 1.59 4.98
CA LEU A 472 -18.42 1.63 6.23
C LEU A 472 -18.30 3.05 6.80
N MET A 473 -19.39 3.83 6.67
CA MET A 473 -19.41 5.26 7.02
C MET A 473 -19.43 5.52 8.54
N GLY A 474 -19.60 4.46 9.35
CA GLY A 474 -19.67 4.55 10.81
C GLY A 474 -21.08 4.68 11.36
N ASP A 475 -22.09 4.76 10.50
CA ASP A 475 -23.52 4.76 10.80
C ASP A 475 -24.18 3.37 10.68
N GLY A 476 -23.39 2.32 10.47
CA GLY A 476 -23.83 0.95 10.27
C GLY A 476 -24.17 0.60 8.82
N THR A 477 -24.11 1.57 7.90
CA THR A 477 -24.40 1.38 6.48
C THR A 477 -23.16 1.10 5.65
N LEU A 478 -23.34 0.40 4.53
CA LEU A 478 -22.30 0.12 3.54
C LEU A 478 -22.60 0.91 2.27
N ALA A 479 -21.73 1.86 1.93
CA ALA A 479 -21.89 2.71 0.75
C ALA A 479 -20.97 2.24 -0.38
N PHE A 480 -21.46 2.19 -1.61
CA PHE A 480 -20.64 2.01 -2.80
C PHE A 480 -19.99 3.34 -3.20
N LEU A 481 -18.70 3.29 -3.55
CA LEU A 481 -17.89 4.46 -3.91
C LEU A 481 -17.34 4.30 -5.33
N PRO A 482 -18.02 4.80 -6.36
CA PRO A 482 -17.52 4.78 -7.74
C PRO A 482 -16.19 5.52 -7.92
N GLY A 483 -15.98 6.63 -7.21
CA GLY A 483 -14.73 7.42 -7.18
C GLY A 483 -13.67 6.89 -6.21
N GLY A 484 -13.86 5.67 -5.65
CA GLY A 484 -12.86 5.02 -4.81
C GLY A 484 -12.59 5.74 -3.48
N VAL A 485 -11.32 5.76 -3.07
CA VAL A 485 -10.88 6.33 -1.80
C VAL A 485 -11.03 7.86 -1.77
N ASP A 486 -10.86 8.55 -2.89
CA ASP A 486 -10.97 10.00 -2.94
C ASP A 486 -12.41 10.45 -2.67
N GLU A 487 -13.40 9.78 -3.27
CA GLU A 487 -14.80 10.01 -2.97
C GLU A 487 -15.15 9.74 -1.49
N TYR A 488 -14.54 8.70 -0.89
CA TYR A 488 -14.69 8.44 0.54
C TYR A 488 -14.29 9.66 1.38
N LEU A 489 -13.12 10.23 1.08
CA LEU A 489 -12.60 11.39 1.82
C LEU A 489 -13.46 12.64 1.63
N GLU A 490 -13.94 12.90 0.40
CA GLU A 490 -14.83 14.02 0.10
C GLU A 490 -16.15 13.90 0.87
N ARG A 491 -16.80 12.73 0.84
CA ARG A 491 -18.05 12.50 1.60
C ARG A 491 -17.86 12.66 3.10
N ARG A 492 -16.72 12.21 3.63
CA ARG A 492 -16.39 12.35 5.05
C ARG A 492 -16.11 13.80 5.44
N ALA A 493 -15.39 14.56 4.63
CA ALA A 493 -15.16 15.99 4.83
C ALA A 493 -16.49 16.76 4.86
N ALA A 494 -17.37 16.51 3.90
CA ALA A 494 -18.70 17.13 3.84
C ALA A 494 -19.59 16.78 5.06
N THR A 495 -19.42 15.60 5.64
CA THR A 495 -20.15 15.20 6.85
C THR A 495 -19.59 15.87 8.10
N ALA A 496 -18.27 16.08 8.17
CA ALA A 496 -17.61 16.75 9.30
C ALA A 496 -17.91 18.26 9.37
N GLU A 497 -18.20 18.90 8.26
CA GLU A 497 -18.56 20.34 8.18
C GLU A 497 -20.00 20.64 8.64
N ARG A 498 -20.87 19.62 8.80
CA ARG A 498 -22.20 19.82 9.36
C ARG A 498 -22.09 19.98 10.86
N PRO A 499 -22.38 21.19 11.45
CA PRO A 499 -22.30 21.38 12.89
C PRO A 499 -23.29 20.44 13.58
N SER A 500 -22.77 19.55 14.43
CA SER A 500 -23.58 18.78 15.37
C SER A 500 -24.21 19.79 16.35
N VAL A 501 -25.50 20.05 16.19
CA VAL A 501 -26.27 20.77 17.22
C VAL A 501 -26.55 19.77 18.33
N PRO A 502 -25.97 19.95 19.55
CA PRO A 502 -26.27 19.07 20.67
C PRO A 502 -27.70 19.34 21.14
N GLY A 503 -28.55 18.33 21.07
CA GLY A 503 -29.81 18.34 21.79
C GLY A 503 -31.10 18.57 20.99
N ALA A 504 -31.30 17.87 19.88
CA ALA A 504 -32.65 17.71 19.34
C ALA A 504 -33.02 16.23 19.31
N ALA A 505 -33.85 15.82 20.27
CA ALA A 505 -34.61 14.56 20.16
C ALA A 505 -35.41 14.55 18.87
N PRO A 506 -35.64 13.37 18.25
CA PRO A 506 -36.33 13.27 16.98
C PRO A 506 -37.79 13.73 17.16
N ARG A 507 -38.09 14.95 16.77
CA ARG A 507 -39.47 15.38 16.48
C ARG A 507 -39.74 15.05 15.02
N GLY A 508 -40.89 14.40 14.85
CA GLY A 508 -41.42 13.82 13.64
C GLY A 508 -41.20 14.64 12.39
N ALA A 509 -41.04 13.88 11.33
CA ALA A 509 -40.86 14.27 9.96
C ALA A 509 -41.70 15.48 9.53
N ASP A 510 -41.00 16.59 9.22
CA ASP A 510 -41.42 17.48 8.14
C ASP A 510 -40.52 17.15 6.95
N ALA A 511 -41.13 16.66 5.90
CA ALA A 511 -40.50 16.29 4.66
C ALA A 511 -39.72 17.48 4.06
N PRO A 512 -38.49 17.31 3.56
CA PRO A 512 -37.87 18.30 2.71
C PRO A 512 -38.77 18.46 1.46
N LYS A 513 -38.98 19.70 1.03
CA LYS A 513 -39.64 19.99 -0.25
C LYS A 513 -38.88 19.27 -1.35
N GLU A 514 -39.55 18.31 -1.96
CA GLU A 514 -39.13 17.63 -3.17
C GLU A 514 -38.80 18.68 -4.24
N GLU A 515 -37.57 18.71 -4.72
CA GLU A 515 -37.30 19.13 -6.09
C GLU A 515 -38.10 18.21 -7.01
N PRO A 516 -38.59 18.68 -8.16
CA PRO A 516 -39.59 17.96 -8.96
C PRO A 516 -39.02 16.60 -9.39
N ALA A 517 -39.50 15.55 -8.79
CA ALA A 517 -39.12 14.17 -9.10
C ALA A 517 -39.35 13.91 -10.59
N VAL A 518 -38.30 13.48 -11.29
CA VAL A 518 -38.35 13.04 -12.68
C VAL A 518 -39.49 12.02 -12.83
N SER A 519 -40.42 12.27 -13.74
CA SER A 519 -41.63 11.45 -13.88
C SER A 519 -41.24 10.00 -14.29
N PRO A 520 -42.03 8.98 -13.90
CA PRO A 520 -41.78 7.60 -14.31
C PRO A 520 -41.74 7.40 -15.85
N ALA A 521 -42.34 8.33 -16.60
CA ALA A 521 -42.28 8.34 -18.05
C ALA A 521 -40.93 8.84 -18.57
N GLU A 522 -40.39 9.87 -17.95
CA GLU A 522 -39.06 10.43 -18.28
C GLU A 522 -37.94 9.45 -17.90
N ARG A 523 -38.01 8.78 -16.74
CA ARG A 523 -37.03 7.71 -16.37
C ARG A 523 -37.03 6.56 -17.37
N ARG A 524 -38.21 6.13 -17.86
CA ARG A 524 -38.29 5.09 -18.90
C ARG A 524 -37.76 5.57 -20.25
N ALA A 525 -37.93 6.83 -20.59
CA ALA A 525 -37.40 7.42 -21.81
C ALA A 525 -35.85 7.50 -21.73
N ALA A 526 -35.30 7.97 -20.61
CA ALA A 526 -33.88 8.03 -20.35
C ALA A 526 -33.23 6.63 -20.39
N GLN A 527 -33.83 5.63 -19.73
CA GLN A 527 -33.34 4.23 -19.80
C GLN A 527 -33.32 3.68 -21.24
N LYS A 528 -34.32 4.03 -22.06
CA LYS A 528 -34.37 3.57 -23.44
C LYS A 528 -33.32 4.24 -24.31
N GLU A 529 -33.02 5.50 -24.05
CA GLU A 529 -31.97 6.25 -24.73
C GLU A 529 -30.59 5.76 -24.30
N MET A 530 -30.33 5.50 -23.02
CA MET A 530 -29.11 4.86 -22.53
C MET A 530 -28.84 3.54 -23.28
N GLN A 531 -29.80 2.64 -23.37
CA GLN A 531 -29.64 1.39 -24.10
C GLN A 531 -29.35 1.58 -25.59
N ARG A 532 -29.86 2.67 -26.17
CA ARG A 532 -29.58 3.03 -27.56
C ARG A 532 -28.13 3.49 -27.73
N VAL A 533 -27.69 4.34 -26.84
CA VAL A 533 -26.32 4.86 -26.79
C VAL A 533 -25.32 3.72 -26.56
N GLU A 534 -25.54 2.84 -25.59
CA GLU A 534 -24.71 1.66 -25.33
C GLU A 534 -24.54 0.77 -26.57
N ARG A 535 -25.64 0.47 -27.27
CA ARG A 535 -25.56 -0.30 -28.51
C ARG A 535 -24.80 0.41 -29.64
N ARG A 536 -24.75 1.73 -29.63
CA ARG A 536 -23.96 2.50 -30.60
C ARG A 536 -22.48 2.49 -30.22
N MET A 537 -22.15 2.65 -28.93
CA MET A 537 -20.80 2.53 -28.41
C MET A 537 -20.19 1.15 -28.67
N ASP A 538 -20.92 0.06 -28.45
CA ASP A 538 -20.49 -1.30 -28.78
C ASP A 538 -20.17 -1.48 -30.27
N ARG A 539 -20.91 -0.83 -31.16
CA ARG A 539 -20.61 -0.88 -32.61
C ARG A 539 -19.37 -0.10 -32.97
N ILE A 540 -19.16 1.06 -32.34
CA ILE A 540 -17.96 1.87 -32.52
C ILE A 540 -16.75 1.08 -32.04
N ALA A 541 -16.77 0.47 -30.85
CA ALA A 541 -15.67 -0.32 -30.30
C ALA A 541 -15.28 -1.49 -31.21
N ARG A 542 -16.25 -2.19 -31.79
CA ARG A 542 -15.96 -3.25 -32.78
C ARG A 542 -15.32 -2.70 -34.04
N ARG A 543 -15.77 -1.54 -34.52
CA ARG A 543 -15.21 -0.92 -35.73
C ARG A 543 -13.82 -0.37 -35.49
N GLU A 544 -13.53 0.19 -34.29
CA GLU A 544 -12.19 0.60 -33.89
C GLU A 544 -11.23 -0.60 -33.89
N ALA A 545 -11.64 -1.75 -33.37
CA ALA A 545 -10.83 -2.97 -33.38
C ALA A 545 -10.53 -3.44 -34.82
N GLU A 546 -11.54 -3.42 -35.73
CA GLU A 546 -11.33 -3.74 -37.14
C GLU A 546 -10.37 -2.76 -37.83
N LEU A 547 -10.50 -1.45 -37.52
CA LEU A 547 -9.60 -0.44 -38.06
C LEU A 547 -8.15 -0.63 -37.60
N HIS A 548 -7.93 -0.99 -36.33
CA HIS A 548 -6.59 -1.30 -35.84
C HIS A 548 -5.97 -2.51 -36.56
N GLU A 549 -6.74 -3.56 -36.83
CA GLU A 549 -6.26 -4.70 -37.64
C GLU A 549 -5.92 -4.27 -39.06
N LEU A 550 -6.77 -3.43 -39.68
CA LEU A 550 -6.53 -2.94 -41.04
C LEU A 550 -5.32 -2.00 -41.12
N MET A 551 -5.10 -1.15 -40.12
CA MET A 551 -3.92 -0.29 -39.99
C MET A 551 -2.65 -1.11 -39.83
N ALA A 552 -2.68 -2.19 -39.02
CA ALA A 552 -1.56 -3.13 -38.91
C ALA A 552 -1.25 -3.85 -40.24
N ALA A 553 -2.27 -4.20 -41.01
CA ALA A 553 -2.11 -4.84 -42.32
C ALA A 553 -1.63 -3.85 -43.42
N ALA A 554 -1.93 -2.56 -43.27
CA ALA A 554 -1.59 -1.51 -44.25
C ALA A 554 -0.31 -0.72 -43.88
N ALA A 555 0.57 -1.30 -43.06
CA ALA A 555 1.74 -0.60 -42.49
C ALA A 555 2.73 -0.03 -43.53
N GLU A 556 2.72 -0.54 -44.79
CA GLU A 556 3.57 -0.06 -45.87
C GLU A 556 2.87 0.94 -46.81
N ASP A 557 1.54 1.13 -46.70
CA ASP A 557 0.75 2.06 -47.55
C ASP A 557 0.35 3.31 -46.75
N TYR A 558 1.16 4.35 -46.89
CA TYR A 558 1.00 5.61 -46.14
C TYR A 558 -0.33 6.33 -46.44
N THR A 559 -0.83 6.22 -47.70
CA THR A 559 -2.09 6.86 -48.10
C THR A 559 -3.28 6.17 -47.44
N ARG A 560 -3.26 4.84 -47.45
CA ARG A 560 -4.30 4.04 -46.83
C ARG A 560 -4.31 4.15 -45.29
N LEU A 561 -3.12 4.23 -44.71
CA LEU A 561 -2.96 4.42 -43.26
C LEU A 561 -3.52 5.77 -42.78
N ALA A 562 -3.34 6.84 -43.56
CA ALA A 562 -3.90 8.17 -43.27
C ALA A 562 -5.43 8.18 -43.36
N GLU A 563 -6.04 7.46 -44.31
CA GLU A 563 -7.51 7.31 -44.40
C GLU A 563 -8.09 6.56 -43.19
N LEU A 564 -7.43 5.46 -42.78
CA LEU A 564 -7.86 4.65 -41.64
C LEU A 564 -7.71 5.41 -40.32
N ASP A 565 -6.64 6.18 -40.15
CA ASP A 565 -6.41 7.04 -38.98
C ASP A 565 -7.45 8.15 -38.89
N ALA A 566 -7.84 8.76 -40.02
CA ALA A 566 -8.90 9.75 -40.05
C ALA A 566 -10.27 9.15 -39.65
N GLU A 567 -10.58 7.91 -40.11
CA GLU A 567 -11.80 7.19 -39.71
C GLU A 567 -11.77 6.84 -38.21
N ALA A 568 -10.64 6.38 -37.68
CA ALA A 568 -10.48 6.07 -36.26
C ALA A 568 -10.67 7.31 -35.37
N LYS A 569 -10.11 8.45 -35.75
CA LYS A 569 -10.29 9.72 -35.03
C LYS A 569 -11.73 10.21 -35.05
N ALA A 570 -12.44 10.03 -36.17
CA ALA A 570 -13.86 10.41 -36.26
C ALA A 570 -14.75 9.53 -35.35
N LEU A 571 -14.45 8.22 -35.26
CA LEU A 571 -15.16 7.30 -34.38
C LEU A 571 -14.86 7.58 -32.89
N ALA A 572 -13.62 7.95 -32.55
CA ALA A 572 -13.26 8.35 -31.19
C ALA A 572 -14.02 9.60 -30.75
N ALA A 573 -14.12 10.62 -31.61
CA ALA A 573 -14.92 11.82 -31.34
C ALA A 573 -16.42 11.50 -31.18
N GLU A 574 -16.99 10.62 -32.05
CA GLU A 574 -18.39 10.17 -31.89
C GLU A 574 -18.61 9.40 -30.58
N ARG A 575 -17.62 8.63 -30.14
CA ARG A 575 -17.69 7.91 -28.86
C ARG A 575 -17.72 8.88 -27.68
N ASP A 576 -16.85 9.87 -27.68
CA ASP A 576 -16.79 10.87 -26.60
C ASP A 576 -18.10 11.65 -26.46
N GLU A 577 -18.75 12.05 -27.59
CA GLU A 577 -20.08 12.67 -27.58
C GLU A 577 -21.18 11.73 -27.05
N LEU A 578 -21.09 10.44 -27.35
CA LEU A 578 -22.04 9.44 -26.87
C LEU A 578 -21.85 9.14 -25.37
N GLU A 579 -20.62 9.16 -24.86
CA GLU A 579 -20.31 9.03 -23.43
C GLU A 579 -20.89 10.20 -22.64
N GLU A 580 -20.77 11.44 -23.13
CA GLU A 580 -21.36 12.62 -22.51
C GLU A 580 -22.90 12.53 -22.48
N SER A 581 -23.52 12.14 -23.61
CA SER A 581 -24.96 11.92 -23.67
C SER A 581 -25.44 10.78 -22.75
N TRP A 582 -24.65 9.72 -22.60
CA TRP A 582 -24.96 8.61 -21.70
C TRP A 582 -24.93 9.07 -20.23
N LEU A 583 -23.94 9.89 -19.84
CA LEU A 583 -23.83 10.46 -18.50
C LEU A 583 -25.02 11.36 -18.16
N GLU A 584 -25.45 12.25 -19.07
CA GLU A 584 -26.62 13.09 -18.89
C GLU A 584 -27.92 12.26 -18.65
N GLN A 585 -28.07 11.16 -19.40
CA GLN A 585 -29.24 10.27 -19.23
C GLN A 585 -29.15 9.43 -17.96
N ALA A 586 -27.93 9.05 -17.53
CA ALA A 586 -27.68 8.31 -16.30
C ALA A 586 -28.04 9.14 -15.06
N GLU A 587 -27.72 10.44 -15.05
CA GLU A 587 -28.13 11.36 -13.98
C GLU A 587 -29.67 11.43 -13.84
N LEU A 588 -30.42 11.42 -14.95
CA LEU A 588 -31.89 11.42 -14.93
C LEU A 588 -32.52 10.09 -14.45
N VAL A 589 -31.77 9.00 -14.53
CA VAL A 589 -32.21 7.65 -14.09
C VAL A 589 -31.80 7.36 -12.66
N GLY A 590 -30.69 7.96 -12.19
CA GLY A 590 -30.07 7.71 -10.88
C GLY A 590 -30.72 8.41 -9.69
N ASP A 591 -31.61 9.39 -9.92
CA ASP A 591 -32.39 10.08 -8.87
C ASP A 591 -33.68 9.32 -8.48
#